data_c3d9f05bf869eb395a1efc1e6666ccfd
#
_entry.id   c3d9f05bf869eb395a1efc1e6666ccfd
#
_cell.length_a   1.000
_cell.length_b   1.000
_cell.length_c   1.000
_cell.angle_alpha   90.00
_cell.angle_beta   90.00
_cell.angle_gamma   90.00
#
_symmetry.space_group_name_H-M   'P 1'
#
loop_
_entity.id
_entity.type
_entity.pdbx_description
1 polymer ?
#
loop_
_entity_poly.entity_id
_entity_poly.type
_entity_poly.pdbx_seq_one_letter_code
_entity_poly.pdbx_strand_id
1 'polypeptide(L)'
;MSAHMDARSLIIGLSLVMASLSVRADHHGFSLYTFLAPPYQYAEPQIPVVTGETTETIRCALNKSGFQARISLMPQSRARYSLERNLVDGYYAVGSSEELDQSAVRSHPVALEKWHWFFTAEAKPDPGTARIGVVGGSNEAIWLEDNDLKPFITVTGAEQLPALLVRKRIDLALMDQRAMNYLQDQKSGVDWSLNSDFVRYAPLHLYVSSRFSADHPRFLSGFNAHLAGCAMPSMQLSEQEASEVQGLAQALMADLSGNINLTNAIYQGPTYDNLTDILTKDTLWQALAPHHPTPLAGEILELPASRAMTAWQASHAPLVTEVLLTDKAGALVAMSRLSSDYWQGDEPKVQEIALETDRGVERKRDMWISPIRYDASTARFQVMVSFPVPLNKPNNGLEGVLVLGLDIEHALHNPPAPSSAE
;
A
#
# COMPACT_ATOMS: atom_id res chain seq x y z
N MET A 1 25.68 90.07 29.74
CA MET A 1 25.94 89.94 28.25
C MET A 1 25.83 88.54 27.90
N SER A 2 24.80 88.21 27.15
CA SER A 2 24.32 86.89 26.79
C SER A 2 25.20 86.22 25.73
N ALA A 3 25.36 84.89 25.87
CA ALA A 3 25.67 84.03 24.75
C ALA A 3 24.85 82.74 24.82
N HIS A 4 23.88 82.63 23.92
CA HIS A 4 23.10 81.42 23.69
C HIS A 4 23.96 80.35 23.00
N MET A 5 23.94 79.14 23.52
CA MET A 5 24.44 77.97 22.81
C MET A 5 23.28 77.09 22.43
N ASP A 6 23.03 76.92 21.15
CA ASP A 6 22.09 76.07 20.52
C ASP A 6 22.59 74.58 20.58
N ALA A 7 21.85 73.71 21.22
CA ALA A 7 22.08 72.27 21.19
C ALA A 7 21.33 71.65 19.99
N ARG A 8 22.04 71.28 18.92
CA ARG A 8 21.50 70.50 17.82
C ARG A 8 21.66 69.02 18.15
N SER A 9 20.55 68.38 18.47
CA SER A 9 20.45 66.93 18.67
C SER A 9 20.70 66.18 17.35
N LEU A 10 21.74 65.39 17.34
CA LEU A 10 22.06 64.46 16.25
C LEU A 10 21.29 63.16 16.49
N ILE A 11 20.17 62.93 15.77
CA ILE A 11 19.45 61.67 15.76
C ILE A 11 20.13 60.75 14.73
N ILE A 12 20.89 59.77 15.22
CA ILE A 12 21.44 58.67 14.41
C ILE A 12 20.32 57.64 14.24
N GLY A 13 19.70 57.62 13.05
CA GLY A 13 18.76 56.58 12.65
C GLY A 13 19.50 55.26 12.38
N LEU A 14 19.35 54.29 13.28
CA LEU A 14 19.83 52.92 13.09
C LEU A 14 18.84 52.19 12.17
N SER A 15 19.11 52.19 10.88
CA SER A 15 18.35 51.39 9.89
C SER A 15 18.69 49.89 10.08
N LEU A 16 17.80 49.15 10.72
CA LEU A 16 17.88 47.67 10.81
C LEU A 16 17.53 47.09 9.42
N VAL A 17 18.54 46.79 8.62
CA VAL A 17 18.35 45.97 7.41
C VAL A 17 18.06 44.55 7.84
N MET A 18 16.78 44.17 7.89
CA MET A 18 16.38 42.76 7.93
C MET A 18 16.76 42.14 6.59
N ALA A 19 17.92 41.51 6.55
CA ALA A 19 18.24 40.55 5.50
C ALA A 19 17.31 39.35 5.68
N SER A 20 16.22 39.29 4.90
CA SER A 20 15.42 38.12 4.70
C SER A 20 16.30 37.06 4.07
N LEU A 21 16.86 36.19 4.89
CA LEU A 21 17.44 34.92 4.47
C LEU A 21 16.29 34.12 3.85
N SER A 22 16.10 34.26 2.54
CA SER A 22 15.34 33.30 1.75
C SER A 22 16.09 31.99 1.88
N VAL A 23 15.62 31.11 2.79
CA VAL A 23 16.00 29.71 2.76
C VAL A 23 15.49 29.18 1.42
N ARG A 24 16.34 29.24 0.41
CA ARG A 24 16.17 28.41 -0.77
C ARG A 24 16.24 26.98 -0.24
N ALA A 25 15.10 26.31 -0.21
CA ALA A 25 15.11 24.86 -0.15
C ALA A 25 15.93 24.41 -1.38
N ASP A 26 17.15 23.99 -1.17
CA ASP A 26 17.93 23.31 -2.20
C ASP A 26 17.15 22.03 -2.52
N HIS A 27 16.34 22.10 -3.59
CA HIS A 27 15.73 20.91 -4.15
C HIS A 27 16.87 20.06 -4.72
N HIS A 28 17.33 19.12 -3.93
CA HIS A 28 18.27 18.12 -4.40
C HIS A 28 17.65 17.43 -5.61
N GLY A 29 18.28 17.59 -6.77
CA GLY A 29 17.84 16.97 -8.00
C GLY A 29 18.05 15.45 -7.86
N PHE A 30 16.96 14.68 -7.80
CA PHE A 30 16.97 13.22 -7.69
C PHE A 30 16.81 12.63 -9.08
N SER A 31 17.83 11.91 -9.58
CA SER A 31 17.78 11.27 -10.89
C SER A 31 17.18 9.88 -10.77
N LEU A 32 16.12 9.59 -11.53
CA LEU A 32 15.40 8.33 -11.50
C LEU A 32 15.31 7.72 -12.90
N TYR A 33 15.52 6.41 -12.95
CA TYR A 33 15.18 5.60 -14.10
C TYR A 33 13.91 4.79 -13.84
N THR A 34 13.19 4.49 -14.92
CA THR A 34 12.11 3.52 -15.00
C THR A 34 12.03 2.99 -16.43
N PHE A 35 11.12 2.10 -16.71
CA PHE A 35 10.92 1.53 -18.04
C PHE A 35 9.53 1.80 -18.58
N LEU A 36 9.30 1.52 -19.86
CA LEU A 36 8.00 1.71 -20.49
C LEU A 36 7.04 0.57 -20.09
N ALA A 37 6.03 0.88 -19.34
CA ALA A 37 4.97 -0.05 -18.91
C ALA A 37 3.65 0.71 -18.65
N PRO A 38 2.88 1.06 -19.70
CA PRO A 38 1.57 1.68 -19.46
C PRO A 38 0.57 0.66 -18.87
N PRO A 39 -0.34 1.09 -17.99
CA PRO A 39 -0.64 2.47 -17.58
C PRO A 39 0.25 3.01 -16.45
N TYR A 40 1.21 2.26 -15.95
CA TYR A 40 2.00 2.56 -14.76
C TYR A 40 3.04 3.67 -14.98
N GLN A 41 3.85 3.55 -16.02
CA GLN A 41 4.85 4.54 -16.44
C GLN A 41 5.04 4.54 -17.95
N TYR A 42 4.94 5.72 -18.54
CA TYR A 42 5.08 5.92 -19.98
C TYR A 42 5.43 7.37 -20.30
N ALA A 43 5.78 7.65 -21.56
CA ALA A 43 5.92 9.00 -22.05
C ALA A 43 5.04 9.16 -23.29
N GLU A 44 4.35 10.29 -23.39
CA GLU A 44 3.61 10.64 -24.59
C GLU A 44 4.58 11.11 -25.69
N PRO A 45 4.34 10.78 -26.96
CA PRO A 45 5.27 11.12 -28.06
C PRO A 45 5.52 12.61 -28.20
N GLN A 46 4.61 13.45 -27.73
CA GLN A 46 4.66 14.92 -27.88
C GLN A 46 5.18 15.63 -26.64
N ILE A 47 5.25 14.95 -25.49
CA ILE A 47 5.64 15.50 -24.19
C ILE A 47 6.73 14.61 -23.62
N PRO A 48 8.02 15.03 -23.62
CA PRO A 48 9.12 14.17 -23.16
C PRO A 48 9.16 14.08 -21.63
N VAL A 49 8.00 13.98 -20.98
CA VAL A 49 7.86 13.83 -19.55
C VAL A 49 7.27 12.46 -19.27
N VAL A 50 7.97 11.69 -18.45
CA VAL A 50 7.46 10.39 -17.99
C VAL A 50 6.26 10.63 -17.07
N THR A 51 5.14 9.97 -17.34
CA THR A 51 3.90 10.03 -16.58
C THR A 51 3.35 8.63 -16.33
N GLY A 52 2.16 8.51 -15.79
CA GLY A 52 1.49 7.25 -15.46
C GLY A 52 1.34 7.05 -13.96
N GLU A 53 0.51 6.10 -13.57
CA GLU A 53 0.04 5.94 -12.20
C GLU A 53 1.17 5.80 -11.17
N THR A 54 2.14 4.92 -11.43
CA THR A 54 3.29 4.73 -10.54
C THR A 54 4.21 5.94 -10.52
N THR A 55 4.38 6.60 -11.67
CA THR A 55 5.16 7.84 -11.76
C THR A 55 4.56 8.94 -10.88
N GLU A 56 3.24 9.11 -10.89
CA GLU A 56 2.57 10.11 -10.06
C GLU A 56 2.63 9.76 -8.57
N THR A 57 2.53 8.49 -8.21
CA THR A 57 2.77 8.01 -6.83
C THR A 57 4.18 8.37 -6.36
N ILE A 58 5.19 8.08 -7.17
CA ILE A 58 6.61 8.42 -6.89
C ILE A 58 6.78 9.94 -6.73
N ARG A 59 6.25 10.74 -7.65
CA ARG A 59 6.32 12.21 -7.57
C ARG A 59 5.66 12.76 -6.32
N CYS A 60 4.48 12.24 -5.97
CA CYS A 60 3.76 12.63 -4.76
C CYS A 60 4.61 12.39 -3.52
N ALA A 61 5.16 11.19 -3.33
CA ALA A 61 5.96 10.85 -2.16
C ALA A 61 7.28 11.63 -2.10
N LEU A 62 7.95 11.84 -3.25
CA LEU A 62 9.16 12.64 -3.34
C LEU A 62 8.93 14.10 -2.98
N ASN A 63 7.89 14.73 -3.56
CA ASN A 63 7.57 16.14 -3.28
C ASN A 63 7.26 16.34 -1.80
N LYS A 64 6.50 15.44 -1.16
CA LYS A 64 6.24 15.49 0.28
C LYS A 64 7.50 15.29 1.12
N SER A 65 8.51 14.59 0.58
CA SER A 65 9.81 14.39 1.21
C SER A 65 10.83 15.50 0.91
N GLY A 66 10.43 16.55 0.15
CA GLY A 66 11.30 17.69 -0.20
C GLY A 66 12.22 17.45 -1.39
N PHE A 67 12.00 16.40 -2.19
CA PHE A 67 12.82 16.05 -3.35
C PHE A 67 12.06 16.29 -4.67
N GLN A 68 12.79 16.76 -5.70
CA GLN A 68 12.30 16.82 -7.07
C GLN A 68 13.06 15.83 -7.95
N ALA A 69 12.31 14.97 -8.67
CA ALA A 69 12.89 13.94 -9.52
C ALA A 69 12.97 14.36 -10.99
N ARG A 70 14.13 14.06 -11.60
CA ARG A 70 14.26 13.95 -13.05
C ARG A 70 14.11 12.49 -13.43
N ILE A 71 12.99 12.13 -14.05
CA ILE A 71 12.64 10.76 -14.40
C ILE A 71 12.90 10.54 -15.89
N SER A 72 13.54 9.41 -16.22
CA SER A 72 13.85 9.02 -17.61
C SER A 72 13.49 7.55 -17.85
N LEU A 73 12.90 7.27 -19.02
CA LEU A 73 12.68 5.89 -19.48
C LEU A 73 14.01 5.28 -19.94
N MET A 74 14.24 4.04 -19.51
CA MET A 74 15.45 3.29 -19.80
C MET A 74 15.12 1.81 -19.97
N PRO A 75 15.76 1.05 -20.85
CA PRO A 75 15.63 -0.41 -20.85
C PRO A 75 15.99 -0.98 -19.48
N GLN A 76 15.23 -1.95 -18.99
CA GLN A 76 15.32 -2.45 -17.60
C GLN A 76 16.73 -2.91 -17.23
N SER A 77 17.38 -3.69 -18.11
CA SER A 77 18.76 -4.15 -17.89
C SER A 77 19.75 -2.99 -17.74
N ARG A 78 19.57 -1.91 -18.52
CA ARG A 78 20.44 -0.73 -18.42
C ARG A 78 20.15 0.09 -17.16
N ALA A 79 18.89 0.19 -16.75
CA ALA A 79 18.50 0.87 -15.52
C ALA A 79 19.09 0.15 -14.29
N ARG A 80 18.97 -1.18 -14.23
CA ARG A 80 19.57 -2.04 -13.19
C ARG A 80 21.09 -1.84 -13.14
N TYR A 81 21.78 -2.02 -14.26
CA TYR A 81 23.23 -1.81 -14.37
C TYR A 81 23.67 -0.42 -13.87
N SER A 82 22.90 0.63 -14.20
CA SER A 82 23.22 1.99 -13.79
C SER A 82 23.04 2.20 -12.29
N LEU A 83 21.99 1.61 -11.70
CA LEU A 83 21.74 1.66 -10.27
C LEU A 83 22.87 0.98 -9.47
N GLU A 84 23.23 -0.25 -9.82
CA GLU A 84 24.30 -1.04 -9.17
C GLU A 84 25.65 -0.34 -9.17
N ARG A 85 25.91 0.49 -10.19
CA ARG A 85 27.15 1.27 -10.33
C ARG A 85 27.04 2.70 -9.82
N ASN A 86 25.94 3.07 -9.14
CA ASN A 86 25.72 4.42 -8.64
C ASN A 86 25.77 5.52 -9.72
N LEU A 87 25.39 5.18 -10.98
CA LEU A 87 25.31 6.12 -12.10
C LEU A 87 23.97 6.87 -12.16
N VAL A 88 22.98 6.41 -11.39
CA VAL A 88 21.67 7.01 -11.18
C VAL A 88 21.34 6.92 -9.70
N ASP A 89 20.55 7.85 -9.18
CA ASP A 89 20.23 7.88 -7.75
C ASP A 89 19.17 6.86 -7.38
N GLY A 90 18.27 6.50 -8.33
CA GLY A 90 17.29 5.45 -8.08
C GLY A 90 16.67 4.87 -9.36
N TYR A 91 16.02 3.72 -9.19
CA TYR A 91 15.28 2.98 -10.22
C TYR A 91 13.99 2.45 -9.61
N TYR A 92 12.82 2.74 -10.20
CA TYR A 92 11.54 2.35 -9.65
C TYR A 92 10.70 1.46 -10.59
N ALA A 93 9.64 0.89 -10.03
CA ALA A 93 8.80 -0.16 -10.59
C ALA A 93 9.53 -1.50 -10.74
N VAL A 94 10.35 -1.84 -9.76
CA VAL A 94 11.23 -3.00 -9.79
C VAL A 94 10.81 -4.02 -8.74
N GLY A 95 10.71 -5.29 -9.16
CA GLY A 95 10.56 -6.42 -8.26
C GLY A 95 11.76 -6.54 -7.30
N SER A 96 11.52 -7.09 -6.12
CA SER A 96 12.62 -7.39 -5.19
C SER A 96 13.50 -8.51 -5.73
N SER A 97 14.81 -8.36 -5.62
CA SER A 97 15.78 -9.42 -5.88
C SER A 97 16.95 -9.32 -4.91
N GLU A 98 17.51 -10.47 -4.54
CA GLU A 98 18.66 -10.54 -3.64
C GLU A 98 19.87 -9.76 -4.18
N GLU A 99 20.08 -9.82 -5.49
CA GLU A 99 21.18 -9.11 -6.16
C GLU A 99 21.05 -7.59 -6.02
N LEU A 100 19.84 -7.03 -6.21
CA LEU A 100 19.61 -5.59 -6.02
C LEU A 100 19.68 -5.19 -4.54
N ASP A 101 19.18 -6.01 -3.64
CA ASP A 101 19.21 -5.75 -2.20
C ASP A 101 20.66 -5.69 -1.64
N GLN A 102 21.64 -6.32 -2.31
CA GLN A 102 23.06 -6.23 -1.97
C GLN A 102 23.71 -4.91 -2.42
N SER A 103 23.20 -4.27 -3.47
CA SER A 103 23.81 -3.10 -4.12
C SER A 103 23.06 -1.79 -3.91
N ALA A 104 21.79 -1.85 -3.51
CA ALA A 104 20.90 -0.72 -3.36
C ALA A 104 19.92 -0.92 -2.19
N VAL A 105 19.20 0.14 -1.78
CA VAL A 105 18.26 0.09 -0.66
C VAL A 105 16.83 0.26 -1.20
N ARG A 106 15.95 -0.63 -0.75
CA ARG A 106 14.58 -0.74 -1.24
C ARG A 106 13.58 0.03 -0.38
N SER A 107 12.62 0.71 -1.04
CA SER A 107 11.45 1.34 -0.39
C SER A 107 10.37 0.30 -0.03
N HIS A 108 9.32 0.74 0.67
CA HIS A 108 8.05 0.02 0.63
C HIS A 108 7.52 -0.04 -0.81
N PRO A 109 6.60 -0.97 -1.13
CA PRO A 109 6.04 -1.08 -2.48
C PRO A 109 5.40 0.23 -2.94
N VAL A 110 5.68 0.62 -4.18
CA VAL A 110 5.13 1.81 -4.84
C VAL A 110 4.04 1.47 -5.86
N ALA A 111 3.97 0.20 -6.23
CA ALA A 111 2.93 -0.38 -7.08
C ALA A 111 2.76 -1.86 -6.76
N LEU A 112 1.60 -2.40 -7.14
CA LEU A 112 1.29 -3.82 -7.05
C LEU A 112 0.81 -4.27 -8.43
N GLU A 113 1.56 -5.15 -9.07
CA GLU A 113 1.13 -5.84 -10.28
C GLU A 113 0.41 -7.13 -9.92
N LYS A 114 -0.53 -7.53 -10.79
CA LYS A 114 -1.27 -8.79 -10.70
C LYS A 114 -0.90 -9.63 -11.91
N TRP A 115 0.06 -10.54 -11.75
CA TRP A 115 0.54 -11.34 -12.85
C TRP A 115 -0.37 -12.49 -13.16
N HIS A 116 -0.63 -12.66 -14.47
CA HIS A 116 -1.45 -13.73 -15.02
C HIS A 116 -0.71 -14.45 -16.14
N TRP A 117 -0.95 -15.75 -16.24
CA TRP A 117 -0.77 -16.47 -17.50
C TRP A 117 -1.89 -16.12 -18.44
N PHE A 118 -1.56 -15.65 -19.64
CA PHE A 118 -2.50 -15.43 -20.73
C PHE A 118 -2.32 -16.49 -21.79
N PHE A 119 -3.43 -17.02 -22.34
CA PHE A 119 -3.43 -18.11 -23.31
C PHE A 119 -4.71 -18.12 -24.15
N THR A 120 -4.70 -18.86 -25.29
CA THR A 120 -5.85 -19.01 -26.20
C THR A 120 -6.51 -20.41 -26.14
N ALA A 121 -5.92 -21.36 -25.43
CA ALA A 121 -6.46 -22.71 -25.25
C ALA A 121 -7.66 -22.69 -24.30
N GLU A 122 -8.55 -23.73 -24.38
CA GLU A 122 -9.67 -23.87 -23.43
C GLU A 122 -9.20 -24.13 -21.99
N ALA A 123 -8.10 -24.88 -21.84
CA ALA A 123 -7.45 -25.11 -20.54
C ALA A 123 -6.04 -24.52 -20.54
N LYS A 124 -5.60 -24.06 -19.36
CA LYS A 124 -4.26 -23.51 -19.19
C LYS A 124 -3.19 -24.56 -19.52
N PRO A 125 -2.26 -24.30 -20.46
CA PRO A 125 -1.09 -25.13 -20.67
C PRO A 125 -0.21 -25.22 -19.41
N ASP A 126 0.47 -26.36 -19.24
CA ASP A 126 1.44 -26.52 -18.16
C ASP A 126 2.67 -25.63 -18.38
N PRO A 127 3.01 -24.69 -17.48
CA PRO A 127 4.15 -23.79 -17.66
C PRO A 127 5.49 -24.51 -17.78
N GLY A 128 5.64 -25.73 -17.22
CA GLY A 128 6.87 -26.52 -17.31
C GLY A 128 7.19 -27.03 -18.72
N THR A 129 6.18 -27.10 -19.59
CA THR A 129 6.31 -27.66 -20.95
C THR A 129 5.87 -26.71 -22.06
N ALA A 130 5.16 -25.64 -21.69
CA ALA A 130 4.61 -24.66 -22.64
C ALA A 130 5.69 -23.75 -23.24
N ARG A 131 5.43 -23.26 -24.45
CA ARG A 131 6.23 -22.20 -25.07
C ARG A 131 5.85 -20.86 -24.44
N ILE A 132 6.64 -20.42 -23.46
CA ILE A 132 6.40 -19.17 -22.71
C ILE A 132 6.98 -17.98 -23.48
N GLY A 133 6.17 -16.93 -23.67
CA GLY A 133 6.62 -15.60 -24.12
C GLY A 133 6.64 -14.61 -22.96
N VAL A 134 7.65 -13.74 -22.93
CA VAL A 134 7.81 -12.71 -21.91
C VAL A 134 8.58 -11.51 -22.46
N VAL A 135 8.47 -10.34 -21.85
CA VAL A 135 9.30 -9.19 -22.20
C VAL A 135 10.71 -9.41 -21.64
N GLY A 136 11.73 -9.28 -22.49
CA GLY A 136 13.12 -9.54 -22.10
C GLY A 136 13.62 -8.57 -21.01
N GLY A 137 14.15 -9.12 -19.92
CA GLY A 137 14.65 -8.37 -18.78
C GLY A 137 13.56 -7.70 -17.91
N SER A 138 12.29 -8.05 -18.10
CA SER A 138 11.20 -7.59 -17.25
C SER A 138 11.21 -8.27 -15.88
N ASN A 139 10.41 -7.74 -14.94
CA ASN A 139 10.25 -8.36 -13.63
C ASN A 139 9.73 -9.80 -13.75
N GLU A 140 8.82 -10.04 -14.70
CA GLU A 140 8.27 -11.37 -15.00
C GLU A 140 9.35 -12.31 -15.56
N ALA A 141 10.25 -11.80 -16.43
CA ALA A 141 11.34 -12.60 -16.99
C ALA A 141 12.32 -13.06 -15.89
N ILE A 142 12.66 -12.18 -14.97
CA ILE A 142 13.52 -12.49 -13.82
C ILE A 142 12.84 -13.53 -12.93
N TRP A 143 11.54 -13.34 -12.65
CA TRP A 143 10.79 -14.31 -11.83
C TRP A 143 10.70 -15.68 -12.50
N LEU A 144 10.56 -15.75 -13.82
CA LEU A 144 10.61 -17.04 -14.54
C LEU A 144 11.95 -17.74 -14.33
N GLU A 145 13.06 -16.99 -14.44
CA GLU A 145 14.42 -17.52 -14.20
C GLU A 145 14.58 -18.02 -12.77
N ASP A 146 14.12 -17.25 -11.77
CA ASP A 146 14.18 -17.60 -10.34
C ASP A 146 13.32 -18.85 -9.99
N ASN A 147 12.35 -19.20 -10.85
CA ASN A 147 11.46 -20.37 -10.68
C ASN A 147 11.78 -21.51 -11.68
N ASP A 148 12.97 -21.53 -12.27
CA ASP A 148 13.42 -22.55 -13.23
C ASP A 148 12.54 -22.69 -14.49
N LEU A 149 11.77 -21.64 -14.82
CA LEU A 149 10.92 -21.58 -16.02
C LEU A 149 11.66 -20.82 -17.13
N LYS A 150 11.94 -21.51 -18.24
CA LYS A 150 12.69 -20.91 -19.36
C LYS A 150 11.76 -20.29 -20.38
N PRO A 151 11.87 -18.96 -20.66
CA PRO A 151 11.15 -18.36 -21.77
C PRO A 151 11.53 -19.01 -23.11
N PHE A 152 10.52 -19.36 -23.91
CA PHE A 152 10.75 -19.82 -25.29
C PHE A 152 11.05 -18.65 -26.23
N ILE A 153 10.39 -17.51 -26.03
CA ILE A 153 10.63 -16.26 -26.77
C ILE A 153 10.66 -15.10 -25.78
N THR A 154 11.65 -14.23 -25.90
CA THR A 154 11.67 -12.91 -25.28
C THR A 154 11.39 -11.84 -26.33
N VAL A 155 10.48 -10.93 -26.03
CA VAL A 155 10.12 -9.79 -26.88
C VAL A 155 10.66 -8.48 -26.30
N THR A 156 10.71 -7.43 -27.12
CA THR A 156 11.19 -6.11 -26.68
C THR A 156 10.10 -5.20 -26.12
N GLY A 157 8.81 -5.52 -26.37
CA GLY A 157 7.67 -4.77 -25.89
C GLY A 157 6.48 -5.69 -25.67
N ALA A 158 5.70 -5.40 -24.61
CA ALA A 158 4.57 -6.21 -24.18
C ALA A 158 3.46 -6.32 -25.24
N GLU A 159 3.32 -5.32 -26.11
CA GLU A 159 2.34 -5.28 -27.21
C GLU A 159 2.51 -6.39 -28.24
N GLN A 160 3.66 -7.08 -28.24
CA GLN A 160 3.94 -8.21 -29.16
C GLN A 160 3.35 -9.53 -28.65
N LEU A 161 3.20 -9.69 -27.33
CA LEU A 161 2.77 -10.95 -26.70
C LEU A 161 1.38 -11.41 -27.14
N PRO A 162 0.32 -10.56 -27.16
CA PRO A 162 -1.00 -10.97 -27.61
C PRO A 162 -1.02 -11.50 -29.04
N ALA A 163 -0.27 -10.86 -29.94
CA ALA A 163 -0.18 -11.29 -31.33
C ALA A 163 0.52 -12.64 -31.48
N LEU A 164 1.50 -12.95 -30.63
CA LEU A 164 2.17 -14.25 -30.62
C LEU A 164 1.25 -15.36 -30.10
N LEU A 165 0.42 -15.07 -29.07
CA LEU A 165 -0.60 -16.00 -28.55
C LEU A 165 -1.64 -16.33 -29.63
N VAL A 166 -2.26 -15.30 -30.23
CA VAL A 166 -3.29 -15.48 -31.28
C VAL A 166 -2.75 -16.25 -32.49
N ARG A 167 -1.49 -16.02 -32.86
CA ARG A 167 -0.81 -16.75 -33.95
C ARG A 167 -0.28 -18.12 -33.53
N LYS A 168 -0.53 -18.55 -32.28
CA LYS A 168 -0.07 -19.84 -31.74
C LYS A 168 1.45 -20.02 -31.85
N ARG A 169 2.22 -18.91 -31.74
CA ARG A 169 3.69 -18.93 -31.71
C ARG A 169 4.22 -19.19 -30.31
N ILE A 170 3.44 -18.81 -29.30
CA ILE A 170 3.62 -19.13 -27.88
C ILE A 170 2.30 -19.71 -27.36
N ASP A 171 2.39 -20.47 -26.28
CA ASP A 171 1.25 -21.11 -25.62
C ASP A 171 0.79 -20.31 -24.39
N LEU A 172 1.76 -19.70 -23.71
CA LEU A 172 1.57 -18.85 -22.55
C LEU A 172 2.32 -17.53 -22.68
N ALA A 173 1.73 -16.44 -22.20
CA ALA A 173 2.44 -15.19 -21.93
C ALA A 173 2.28 -14.85 -20.45
N LEU A 174 3.38 -14.50 -19.77
CA LEU A 174 3.35 -13.97 -18.40
C LEU A 174 3.41 -12.46 -18.46
N MET A 175 2.39 -11.79 -17.93
CA MET A 175 2.39 -10.33 -17.77
C MET A 175 1.33 -9.86 -16.79
N ASP A 176 1.42 -8.59 -16.43
CA ASP A 176 0.44 -7.93 -15.57
C ASP A 176 -0.93 -7.80 -16.24
N GLN A 177 -2.00 -8.03 -15.45
CA GLN A 177 -3.38 -8.00 -15.93
C GLN A 177 -3.79 -6.61 -16.44
N ARG A 178 -3.44 -5.54 -15.72
CA ARG A 178 -3.81 -4.17 -16.10
C ARG A 178 -3.06 -3.70 -17.34
N ALA A 179 -1.80 -4.12 -17.49
CA ALA A 179 -1.04 -3.88 -18.72
C ALA A 179 -1.66 -4.60 -19.92
N MET A 180 -2.13 -5.85 -19.76
CA MET A 180 -2.87 -6.55 -20.81
C MET A 180 -4.18 -5.84 -21.16
N ASN A 181 -4.98 -5.45 -20.15
CA ASN A 181 -6.23 -4.71 -20.34
C ASN A 181 -5.97 -3.38 -21.08
N TYR A 182 -4.94 -2.64 -20.69
CA TYR A 182 -4.54 -1.41 -21.38
C TYR A 182 -4.23 -1.65 -22.87
N LEU A 183 -3.51 -2.72 -23.18
CA LEU A 183 -3.21 -3.07 -24.59
C LEU A 183 -4.48 -3.46 -25.36
N GLN A 184 -5.42 -4.14 -24.71
CA GLN A 184 -6.72 -4.50 -25.31
C GLN A 184 -7.53 -3.24 -25.63
N ASP A 185 -7.59 -2.28 -24.71
CA ASP A 185 -8.36 -1.03 -24.88
C ASP A 185 -7.77 -0.13 -25.98
N GLN A 186 -6.44 -0.11 -26.11
CA GLN A 186 -5.76 0.68 -27.17
C GLN A 186 -6.02 0.15 -28.58
N LYS A 187 -6.36 -1.13 -28.72
CA LYS A 187 -6.63 -1.74 -30.04
C LYS A 187 -8.13 -1.85 -30.30
N SER A 188 -8.78 -0.71 -30.52
CA SER A 188 -10.20 -0.62 -30.86
C SER A 188 -10.60 -1.65 -31.93
N GLY A 189 -11.51 -2.58 -31.58
CA GLY A 189 -12.10 -3.55 -32.49
C GLY A 189 -11.33 -4.87 -32.70
N VAL A 190 -10.27 -5.13 -31.94
CA VAL A 190 -9.57 -6.42 -31.93
C VAL A 190 -9.78 -7.09 -30.58
N ASP A 191 -10.71 -8.04 -30.52
CA ASP A 191 -10.82 -8.96 -29.37
C ASP A 191 -9.83 -10.12 -29.59
N TRP A 192 -8.85 -10.26 -28.69
CA TRP A 192 -7.90 -11.36 -28.74
C TRP A 192 -8.45 -12.66 -28.15
N SER A 193 -9.62 -12.62 -27.50
CA SER A 193 -10.27 -13.77 -26.84
C SER A 193 -9.28 -14.58 -25.99
N LEU A 194 -8.54 -13.88 -25.14
CA LEU A 194 -7.56 -14.50 -24.26
C LEU A 194 -8.21 -14.96 -22.96
N ASN A 195 -7.89 -16.18 -22.56
CA ASN A 195 -8.11 -16.66 -21.21
C ASN A 195 -6.95 -16.22 -20.31
N SER A 196 -7.21 -16.11 -19.02
CA SER A 196 -6.17 -15.79 -18.04
C SER A 196 -6.30 -16.64 -16.78
N ASP A 197 -5.15 -16.87 -16.14
CA ASP A 197 -5.07 -17.58 -14.84
C ASP A 197 -4.09 -16.84 -13.94
N PHE A 198 -4.50 -16.54 -12.72
CA PHE A 198 -3.70 -15.78 -11.75
C PHE A 198 -2.42 -16.54 -11.38
N VAL A 199 -1.31 -15.82 -11.26
CA VAL A 199 -0.01 -16.35 -10.85
C VAL A 199 0.36 -15.83 -9.47
N ARG A 200 0.44 -14.50 -9.32
CA ARG A 200 0.83 -13.86 -8.06
C ARG A 200 0.56 -12.36 -8.05
N TYR A 201 0.53 -11.80 -6.87
CA TYR A 201 0.76 -10.38 -6.66
C TYR A 201 2.26 -10.11 -6.66
N ALA A 202 2.70 -9.12 -7.44
CA ALA A 202 4.09 -8.73 -7.59
C ALA A 202 4.31 -7.30 -7.06
N PRO A 203 4.87 -7.14 -5.85
CA PRO A 203 5.21 -5.83 -5.32
C PRO A 203 6.36 -5.22 -6.10
N LEU A 204 6.21 -3.95 -6.50
CA LEU A 204 7.24 -3.18 -7.16
C LEU A 204 7.71 -2.05 -6.26
N HIS A 205 9.00 -1.78 -6.26
CA HIS A 205 9.67 -0.87 -5.33
C HIS A 205 10.39 0.26 -6.06
N LEU A 206 10.73 1.30 -5.30
CA LEU A 206 11.82 2.21 -5.62
C LEU A 206 13.09 1.66 -4.97
N TYR A 207 14.11 1.40 -5.77
CA TYR A 207 15.46 1.16 -5.29
C TYR A 207 16.29 2.44 -5.37
N VAL A 208 17.00 2.72 -4.30
CA VAL A 208 17.87 3.89 -4.17
C VAL A 208 19.31 3.43 -4.11
N SER A 209 20.20 4.05 -4.89
CA SER A 209 21.60 3.68 -4.93
C SER A 209 22.26 3.79 -3.54
N SER A 210 23.22 2.93 -3.26
CA SER A 210 23.95 2.93 -1.98
C SER A 210 24.61 4.27 -1.69
N ARG A 211 25.14 4.96 -2.73
CA ARG A 211 25.73 6.29 -2.60
C ARG A 211 24.68 7.32 -2.16
N PHE A 212 23.56 7.42 -2.88
CA PHE A 212 22.52 8.38 -2.52
C PHE A 212 21.96 8.11 -1.12
N SER A 213 21.72 6.84 -0.77
CA SER A 213 21.27 6.45 0.57
C SER A 213 22.25 6.86 1.68
N ALA A 214 23.56 6.74 1.43
CA ALA A 214 24.58 7.18 2.37
C ALA A 214 24.60 8.71 2.54
N ASP A 215 24.44 9.45 1.43
CA ASP A 215 24.41 10.92 1.44
C ASP A 215 23.09 11.45 2.07
N HIS A 216 22.01 10.66 2.01
CA HIS A 216 20.65 11.02 2.50
C HIS A 216 20.04 9.94 3.40
N PRO A 217 20.59 9.68 4.62
CA PRO A 217 20.23 8.52 5.44
C PRO A 217 18.75 8.51 5.94
N ARG A 218 18.05 9.67 5.91
CA ARG A 218 16.64 9.78 6.28
C ARG A 218 15.68 9.75 5.09
N PHE A 219 16.20 9.66 3.88
CA PHE A 219 15.37 9.76 2.67
C PHE A 219 14.30 8.66 2.63
N LEU A 220 14.70 7.40 2.73
CA LEU A 220 13.76 6.27 2.59
C LEU A 220 12.71 6.21 3.69
N SER A 221 13.07 6.53 4.94
CA SER A 221 12.09 6.58 6.03
C SER A 221 11.04 7.68 5.79
N GLY A 222 11.48 8.87 5.33
CA GLY A 222 10.58 9.96 4.97
C GLY A 222 9.71 9.62 3.75
N PHE A 223 10.31 9.07 2.70
CA PHE A 223 9.60 8.62 1.51
C PHE A 223 8.51 7.60 1.83
N ASN A 224 8.85 6.54 2.59
CA ASN A 224 7.91 5.49 2.99
C ASN A 224 6.78 6.04 3.86
N ALA A 225 7.06 6.95 4.79
CA ALA A 225 6.04 7.59 5.63
C ALA A 225 5.03 8.41 4.79
N HIS A 226 5.50 9.10 3.74
CA HIS A 226 4.64 9.89 2.86
C HIS A 226 3.91 9.07 1.79
N LEU A 227 4.40 7.87 1.47
CA LEU A 227 3.84 7.02 0.43
C LEU A 227 2.38 6.64 0.71
N ALA A 228 2.03 6.35 1.97
CA ALA A 228 0.67 6.00 2.38
C ALA A 228 -0.37 7.10 2.06
N GLY A 229 0.06 8.37 2.02
CA GLY A 229 -0.80 9.51 1.68
C GLY A 229 -0.81 9.87 0.18
N CYS A 230 -0.28 9.01 -0.69
CA CYS A 230 -0.29 9.17 -2.15
C CYS A 230 -1.23 8.16 -2.80
N ALA A 231 -1.87 8.55 -3.91
CA ALA A 231 -2.73 7.63 -4.65
C ALA A 231 -1.90 6.48 -5.25
N MET A 232 -2.36 5.27 -5.06
CA MET A 232 -1.77 4.05 -5.64
C MET A 232 -2.86 3.24 -6.33
N PRO A 233 -3.25 3.59 -7.59
CA PRO A 233 -4.35 2.94 -8.29
C PRO A 233 -4.18 1.42 -8.48
N SER A 234 -2.94 0.95 -8.60
CA SER A 234 -2.65 -0.49 -8.69
C SER A 234 -2.99 -1.29 -7.42
N MET A 235 -3.22 -0.60 -6.30
CA MET A 235 -3.63 -1.22 -5.04
C MET A 235 -5.15 -1.17 -4.80
N GLN A 236 -5.94 -0.80 -5.81
CA GLN A 236 -7.40 -0.90 -5.72
C GLN A 236 -7.86 -2.33 -6.04
N LEU A 237 -8.91 -2.77 -5.34
CA LEU A 237 -9.63 -3.98 -5.72
C LEU A 237 -10.46 -3.72 -6.98
N SER A 238 -10.54 -4.70 -7.88
CA SER A 238 -11.57 -4.71 -8.90
C SER A 238 -12.95 -4.93 -8.28
N GLU A 239 -14.02 -4.67 -9.02
CA GLU A 239 -15.39 -4.90 -8.55
C GLU A 239 -15.63 -6.38 -8.18
N GLN A 240 -15.08 -7.31 -8.96
CA GLN A 240 -15.17 -8.73 -8.68
C GLN A 240 -14.42 -9.08 -7.37
N GLU A 241 -13.16 -8.66 -7.23
CA GLU A 241 -12.37 -8.89 -6.01
C GLU A 241 -13.05 -8.29 -4.77
N ALA A 242 -13.61 -7.09 -4.89
CA ALA A 242 -14.35 -6.45 -3.80
C ALA A 242 -15.60 -7.28 -3.39
N SER A 243 -16.32 -7.84 -4.38
CA SER A 243 -17.47 -8.70 -4.11
C SER A 243 -17.07 -10.02 -3.44
N GLU A 244 -15.97 -10.64 -3.86
CA GLU A 244 -15.44 -11.87 -3.26
C GLU A 244 -14.98 -11.63 -1.82
N VAL A 245 -14.20 -10.57 -1.58
CA VAL A 245 -13.78 -10.15 -0.23
C VAL A 245 -15.00 -9.85 0.66
N GLN A 246 -16.04 -9.20 0.11
CA GLN A 246 -17.27 -8.91 0.83
C GLN A 246 -17.94 -10.20 1.34
N GLY A 247 -18.15 -11.16 0.47
CA GLY A 247 -18.78 -12.45 0.83
C GLY A 247 -17.98 -13.22 1.89
N LEU A 248 -16.66 -13.28 1.69
CA LEU A 248 -15.75 -13.93 2.63
C LEU A 248 -15.76 -13.24 4.01
N ALA A 249 -15.65 -11.91 4.03
CA ALA A 249 -15.62 -11.15 5.28
C ALA A 249 -16.93 -11.25 6.07
N GLN A 250 -18.09 -11.32 5.38
CA GLN A 250 -19.39 -11.55 6.01
C GLN A 250 -19.45 -12.94 6.67
N ALA A 251 -18.93 -13.97 6.02
CA ALA A 251 -18.85 -15.31 6.60
C ALA A 251 -17.94 -15.36 7.85
N LEU A 252 -16.74 -14.75 7.75
CA LEU A 252 -15.81 -14.63 8.86
C LEU A 252 -16.39 -13.82 10.04
N MET A 253 -17.12 -12.75 9.76
CA MET A 253 -17.80 -11.95 10.78
C MET A 253 -18.89 -12.75 11.48
N ALA A 254 -19.67 -13.55 10.74
CA ALA A 254 -20.71 -14.40 11.32
C ALA A 254 -20.11 -15.47 12.24
N ASP A 255 -19.03 -16.11 11.81
CA ASP A 255 -18.32 -17.11 12.61
C ASP A 255 -17.71 -16.47 13.88
N LEU A 256 -17.00 -15.34 13.75
CA LEU A 256 -16.44 -14.63 14.90
C LEU A 256 -17.51 -14.23 15.92
N SER A 257 -18.64 -13.71 15.43
CA SER A 257 -19.78 -13.29 16.30
C SER A 257 -20.47 -14.46 16.99
N GLY A 258 -20.42 -15.64 16.41
CA GLY A 258 -20.86 -16.89 17.04
C GLY A 258 -19.98 -17.32 18.22
N ASN A 259 -18.72 -16.96 18.20
CA ASN A 259 -17.73 -17.32 19.19
C ASN A 259 -17.50 -16.23 20.26
N ILE A 260 -17.71 -14.95 19.92
CA ILE A 260 -17.42 -13.80 20.80
C ILE A 260 -18.60 -12.85 20.82
N ASN A 261 -19.11 -12.53 22.03
CA ASN A 261 -20.10 -11.46 22.19
C ASN A 261 -19.40 -10.09 22.09
N LEU A 262 -19.36 -9.51 20.88
CA LEU A 262 -18.65 -8.27 20.57
C LEU A 262 -19.16 -7.06 21.38
N THR A 263 -20.49 -6.95 21.57
CA THR A 263 -21.08 -5.86 22.37
C THR A 263 -20.62 -5.94 23.83
N ASN A 264 -20.63 -7.13 24.42
CA ASN A 264 -20.15 -7.31 25.79
C ASN A 264 -18.63 -7.05 25.89
N ALA A 265 -17.85 -7.42 24.86
CA ALA A 265 -16.42 -7.16 24.79
C ALA A 265 -16.12 -5.64 24.84
N ILE A 266 -16.92 -4.82 24.16
CA ILE A 266 -16.78 -3.35 24.18
C ILE A 266 -16.94 -2.82 25.62
N TYR A 267 -17.97 -3.28 26.35
CA TYR A 267 -18.21 -2.85 27.71
C TYR A 267 -17.21 -3.38 28.75
N GLN A 268 -16.42 -4.39 28.42
CA GLN A 268 -15.33 -4.91 29.26
C GLN A 268 -13.99 -4.23 29.01
N GLY A 269 -13.88 -3.46 27.93
CA GLY A 269 -12.67 -2.72 27.57
C GLY A 269 -12.48 -1.45 28.42
N PRO A 270 -11.35 -0.77 28.24
CA PRO A 270 -11.10 0.54 28.86
C PRO A 270 -12.17 1.56 28.48
N THR A 271 -12.55 2.40 29.41
CA THR A 271 -13.54 3.49 29.20
C THR A 271 -12.94 4.83 29.60
N TYR A 272 -13.28 5.87 28.86
CA TYR A 272 -12.80 7.23 29.08
C TYR A 272 -13.93 8.24 28.97
N ASP A 273 -13.85 9.29 29.79
CA ASP A 273 -14.87 10.34 29.85
C ASP A 273 -14.77 11.32 28.69
N ASN A 274 -13.60 11.43 28.06
CA ASN A 274 -13.35 12.37 26.97
C ASN A 274 -12.24 11.92 26.03
N LEU A 275 -12.24 12.51 24.82
CA LEU A 275 -11.25 12.21 23.78
C LEU A 275 -9.81 12.57 24.18
N THR A 276 -9.60 13.60 25.01
CA THR A 276 -8.25 14.03 25.42
C THR A 276 -7.53 12.93 26.18
N ASP A 277 -8.23 12.20 27.04
CA ASP A 277 -7.65 11.07 27.78
C ASP A 277 -7.24 9.93 26.82
N ILE A 278 -8.06 9.64 25.79
CA ILE A 278 -7.76 8.67 24.76
C ILE A 278 -6.49 9.07 24.00
N LEU A 279 -6.40 10.32 23.51
CA LEU A 279 -5.25 10.83 22.77
C LEU A 279 -3.97 10.86 23.60
N THR A 280 -4.08 11.08 24.91
CA THR A 280 -2.94 11.00 25.83
C THR A 280 -2.39 9.58 25.92
N LYS A 281 -3.27 8.58 25.98
CA LYS A 281 -2.87 7.16 25.97
C LYS A 281 -2.28 6.76 24.63
N ASP A 282 -2.87 7.24 23.55
CA ASP A 282 -2.40 6.99 22.17
C ASP A 282 -0.99 7.54 21.95
N THR A 283 -0.72 8.77 22.38
CA THR A 283 0.62 9.37 22.29
C THR A 283 1.68 8.51 22.98
N LEU A 284 1.38 7.97 24.16
CA LEU A 284 2.29 7.08 24.89
C LEU A 284 2.43 5.73 24.18
N TRP A 285 1.33 5.22 23.64
CA TRP A 285 1.31 3.96 22.89
C TRP A 285 2.21 4.03 21.65
N GLN A 286 2.01 5.02 20.79
CA GLN A 286 2.81 5.24 19.58
C GLN A 286 4.30 5.45 19.86
N ALA A 287 4.64 6.08 20.99
CA ALA A 287 6.02 6.30 21.40
C ALA A 287 6.77 4.99 21.73
N LEU A 288 6.07 3.93 22.12
CA LEU A 288 6.65 2.65 22.54
C LEU A 288 6.42 1.54 21.52
N ALA A 289 5.27 1.53 20.82
CA ALA A 289 4.96 0.55 19.79
C ALA A 289 5.81 0.78 18.52
N PRO A 290 6.14 -0.25 17.75
CA PRO A 290 5.79 -1.66 17.96
C PRO A 290 6.77 -2.44 18.85
N HIS A 291 7.81 -1.80 19.36
CA HIS A 291 8.93 -2.50 20.01
C HIS A 291 8.64 -2.93 21.44
N HIS A 292 7.84 -2.14 22.15
CA HIS A 292 7.48 -2.43 23.54
C HIS A 292 5.99 -2.12 23.77
N PRO A 293 5.19 -3.12 24.22
CA PRO A 293 3.81 -2.85 24.60
C PRO A 293 3.76 -1.92 25.83
N THR A 294 2.83 -0.95 25.81
CA THR A 294 2.51 -0.17 26.99
C THR A 294 1.81 -1.05 28.02
N PRO A 295 1.76 -0.66 29.32
CA PRO A 295 0.93 -1.36 30.32
C PRO A 295 -0.52 -1.54 29.85
N LEU A 296 -1.13 -0.49 29.26
CA LEU A 296 -2.47 -0.54 28.70
C LEU A 296 -2.59 -1.57 27.57
N ALA A 297 -1.59 -1.66 26.67
CA ALA A 297 -1.58 -2.65 25.63
C ALA A 297 -1.55 -4.08 26.19
N GLY A 298 -0.75 -4.30 27.22
CA GLY A 298 -0.70 -5.57 27.95
C GLY A 298 -2.05 -5.90 28.59
N GLU A 299 -2.69 -4.94 29.26
CA GLU A 299 -4.02 -5.10 29.85
C GLU A 299 -5.07 -5.50 28.80
N ILE A 300 -5.11 -4.80 27.65
CA ILE A 300 -6.06 -5.11 26.56
C ILE A 300 -5.81 -6.49 25.96
N LEU A 301 -4.56 -6.89 25.72
CA LEU A 301 -4.22 -8.22 25.19
C LEU A 301 -4.63 -9.35 26.12
N GLU A 302 -4.65 -9.09 27.45
CA GLU A 302 -5.03 -10.06 28.45
C GLU A 302 -6.56 -10.16 28.67
N LEU A 303 -7.37 -9.27 28.09
CA LEU A 303 -8.83 -9.35 28.17
C LEU A 303 -9.36 -10.65 27.53
N PRO A 304 -10.44 -11.24 28.08
CA PRO A 304 -11.03 -12.46 27.53
C PRO A 304 -11.35 -12.36 26.05
N ALA A 305 -11.86 -11.21 25.57
CA ALA A 305 -12.16 -10.97 24.18
C ALA A 305 -10.89 -10.99 23.29
N SER A 306 -9.81 -10.34 23.72
CA SER A 306 -8.54 -10.34 22.97
C SER A 306 -7.94 -11.73 22.87
N ARG A 307 -7.93 -12.50 23.96
CA ARG A 307 -7.47 -13.90 23.94
C ARG A 307 -8.31 -14.78 23.01
N ALA A 308 -9.63 -14.59 23.00
CA ALA A 308 -10.52 -15.31 22.10
C ALA A 308 -10.28 -14.91 20.63
N MET A 309 -10.08 -13.60 20.35
CA MET A 309 -9.71 -13.10 19.01
C MET A 309 -8.37 -13.64 18.54
N THR A 310 -7.36 -13.71 19.43
CA THR A 310 -6.04 -14.31 19.11
C THR A 310 -6.18 -15.79 18.73
N ALA A 311 -6.94 -16.57 19.50
CA ALA A 311 -7.17 -17.96 19.21
C ALA A 311 -7.94 -18.15 17.88
N TRP A 312 -8.97 -17.33 17.66
CA TRP A 312 -9.77 -17.35 16.45
C TRP A 312 -8.92 -16.95 15.23
N GLN A 313 -8.13 -15.88 15.30
CA GLN A 313 -7.20 -15.51 14.24
C GLN A 313 -6.22 -16.64 13.91
N ALA A 314 -5.66 -17.30 14.91
CA ALA A 314 -4.73 -18.41 14.71
C ALA A 314 -5.38 -19.58 13.96
N SER A 315 -6.67 -19.87 14.20
CA SER A 315 -7.41 -20.90 13.47
C SER A 315 -7.74 -20.54 12.02
N HIS A 316 -7.69 -19.25 11.69
CA HIS A 316 -7.91 -18.71 10.34
C HIS A 316 -6.63 -18.21 9.66
N ALA A 317 -5.47 -18.54 10.23
CA ALA A 317 -4.19 -18.21 9.59
C ALA A 317 -3.96 -19.07 8.34
N PRO A 318 -3.33 -18.53 7.29
CA PRO A 318 -2.78 -17.18 7.17
C PRO A 318 -3.76 -16.13 6.63
N LEU A 319 -5.05 -16.49 6.41
CA LEU A 319 -6.07 -15.62 5.80
C LEU A 319 -6.34 -14.38 6.66
N VAL A 320 -6.56 -14.55 7.99
CA VAL A 320 -6.81 -13.42 8.89
C VAL A 320 -5.50 -12.93 9.48
N THR A 321 -5.13 -11.70 9.18
CA THR A 321 -3.87 -11.08 9.62
C THR A 321 -3.99 -10.40 10.97
N GLU A 322 -5.14 -9.82 11.27
CA GLU A 322 -5.44 -9.17 12.55
C GLU A 322 -6.95 -9.02 12.79
N VAL A 323 -7.34 -8.88 14.05
CA VAL A 323 -8.69 -8.56 14.48
C VAL A 323 -8.59 -7.44 15.52
N LEU A 324 -9.28 -6.31 15.24
CA LEU A 324 -9.35 -5.16 16.14
C LEU A 324 -10.81 -4.87 16.49
N LEU A 325 -11.09 -4.53 17.73
CA LEU A 325 -12.38 -4.06 18.17
C LEU A 325 -12.20 -2.71 18.88
N THR A 326 -12.91 -1.69 18.44
CA THR A 326 -12.93 -0.37 19.06
C THR A 326 -14.27 -0.09 19.72
N ASP A 327 -14.28 0.86 20.64
CA ASP A 327 -15.52 1.52 21.04
C ASP A 327 -16.00 2.52 19.97
N LYS A 328 -17.10 3.22 20.24
CA LYS A 328 -17.66 4.23 19.33
C LYS A 328 -16.79 5.48 19.16
N ALA A 329 -15.84 5.73 20.05
CA ALA A 329 -14.87 6.82 19.95
C ALA A 329 -13.62 6.41 19.17
N GLY A 330 -13.50 5.15 18.77
CA GLY A 330 -12.35 4.60 18.06
C GLY A 330 -11.21 4.12 18.96
N ALA A 331 -11.39 4.09 20.28
CA ALA A 331 -10.39 3.54 21.19
C ALA A 331 -10.43 2.01 21.18
N LEU A 332 -9.26 1.34 21.17
CA LEU A 332 -9.17 -0.11 21.19
C LEU A 332 -9.70 -0.69 22.51
N VAL A 333 -10.62 -1.64 22.42
CA VAL A 333 -11.16 -2.40 23.56
C VAL A 333 -10.78 -3.86 23.54
N ALA A 334 -10.44 -4.41 22.37
CA ALA A 334 -9.85 -5.74 22.20
C ALA A 334 -9.04 -5.80 20.91
N MET A 335 -8.03 -6.66 20.87
CA MET A 335 -7.19 -6.88 19.70
C MET A 335 -6.57 -8.28 19.71
N SER A 336 -6.38 -8.89 18.54
CA SER A 336 -5.75 -10.20 18.43
C SER A 336 -4.22 -10.15 18.48
N ARG A 337 -3.64 -8.99 18.17
CA ARG A 337 -2.20 -8.69 18.20
C ARG A 337 -1.98 -7.22 18.49
N LEU A 338 -0.77 -6.86 18.90
CA LEU A 338 -0.42 -5.46 19.19
C LEU A 338 -0.58 -4.60 17.93
N SER A 339 -1.38 -3.52 18.04
CA SER A 339 -1.56 -2.48 17.02
C SER A 339 -0.47 -1.41 17.14
N SER A 340 -0.21 -0.67 16.04
CA SER A 340 0.72 0.47 16.02
C SER A 340 0.30 1.63 16.93
N ASP A 341 -1.01 1.83 17.10
CA ASP A 341 -1.63 2.91 17.84
C ASP A 341 -2.85 2.42 18.63
N TYR A 342 -3.22 3.19 19.63
CA TYR A 342 -4.35 2.90 20.52
C TYR A 342 -5.66 3.47 19.97
N TRP A 343 -5.61 4.72 19.48
CA TRP A 343 -6.78 5.39 18.93
C TRP A 343 -6.85 5.21 17.41
N GLN A 344 -7.90 4.58 16.96
CA GLN A 344 -8.16 4.27 15.56
C GLN A 344 -9.19 5.21 14.93
N GLY A 345 -9.70 6.20 15.69
CA GLY A 345 -10.80 7.06 15.28
C GLY A 345 -10.46 8.05 14.16
N ASP A 346 -9.18 8.33 13.92
CA ASP A 346 -8.70 9.14 12.79
C ASP A 346 -8.42 8.30 11.53
N GLU A 347 -8.55 6.98 11.62
CA GLU A 347 -8.31 6.11 10.49
C GLU A 347 -9.57 5.79 9.67
N PRO A 348 -9.46 5.65 8.34
CA PRO A 348 -10.58 5.35 7.46
C PRO A 348 -11.37 4.09 7.89
N LYS A 349 -10.71 3.08 8.45
CA LYS A 349 -11.35 1.84 8.89
C LYS A 349 -12.40 2.05 10.01
N VAL A 350 -12.31 3.16 10.77
CA VAL A 350 -13.32 3.56 11.73
C VAL A 350 -14.22 4.65 11.15
N GLN A 351 -13.66 5.71 10.54
CA GLN A 351 -14.41 6.85 10.01
C GLN A 351 -15.41 6.46 8.91
N GLU A 352 -15.15 5.39 8.17
CA GLU A 352 -16.06 4.91 7.14
C GLU A 352 -17.25 4.12 7.70
N ILE A 353 -17.20 3.70 8.97
CA ILE A 353 -18.30 3.05 9.68
C ILE A 353 -19.02 4.01 10.64
N ALA A 354 -18.27 4.85 11.33
CA ALA A 354 -18.78 5.77 12.33
C ALA A 354 -18.93 7.19 11.79
N LEU A 355 -20.05 7.85 12.09
CA LEU A 355 -20.33 9.24 11.72
C LEU A 355 -20.62 10.03 12.99
N GLU A 356 -19.83 11.05 13.29
CA GLU A 356 -20.15 12.01 14.34
C GLU A 356 -21.30 12.92 13.89
N THR A 357 -22.33 13.02 14.75
CA THR A 357 -23.49 13.86 14.55
C THR A 357 -23.78 14.66 15.83
N ASP A 358 -24.64 15.68 15.77
CA ASP A 358 -25.11 16.43 16.97
C ASP A 358 -25.79 15.53 18.01
N ARG A 359 -26.18 14.31 17.63
CA ARG A 359 -26.84 13.32 18.51
C ARG A 359 -25.87 12.27 19.08
N GLY A 360 -24.59 12.37 18.73
CA GLY A 360 -23.56 11.40 19.05
C GLY A 360 -23.05 10.64 17.83
N VAL A 361 -22.39 9.51 18.06
CA VAL A 361 -21.82 8.70 16.98
C VAL A 361 -22.87 7.74 16.44
N GLU A 362 -23.13 7.82 15.15
CA GLU A 362 -24.11 7.00 14.42
C GLU A 362 -23.41 6.11 13.38
N ARG A 363 -24.10 5.06 12.95
CA ARG A 363 -23.63 4.16 11.88
C ARG A 363 -23.75 4.83 10.53
N LYS A 364 -22.65 4.92 9.78
CA LYS A 364 -22.58 5.48 8.43
C LYS A 364 -22.89 4.44 7.35
N ARG A 365 -22.39 3.21 7.53
CA ARG A 365 -22.59 2.08 6.61
C ARG A 365 -22.47 0.73 7.33
N ASP A 366 -22.88 -0.32 6.64
CA ASP A 366 -22.93 -1.69 7.19
C ASP A 366 -21.62 -2.42 7.10
N MET A 367 -20.77 -2.01 6.19
CA MET A 367 -19.44 -2.57 5.97
C MET A 367 -18.59 -1.61 5.12
N TRP A 368 -17.30 -1.63 5.34
CA TRP A 368 -16.33 -0.95 4.49
C TRP A 368 -15.14 -1.84 4.22
N ILE A 369 -14.62 -1.81 2.98
CA ILE A 369 -13.42 -2.54 2.55
C ILE A 369 -12.39 -1.51 2.10
N SER A 370 -11.19 -1.59 2.66
CA SER A 370 -10.09 -0.70 2.29
C SER A 370 -9.54 -1.03 0.90
N PRO A 371 -8.79 -0.10 0.26
CA PRO A 371 -7.82 -0.47 -0.74
C PRO A 371 -6.83 -1.52 -0.19
N ILE A 372 -6.16 -2.24 -1.10
CA ILE A 372 -5.04 -3.13 -0.73
C ILE A 372 -3.95 -2.28 -0.08
N ARG A 373 -3.42 -2.73 1.04
CA ARG A 373 -2.34 -2.06 1.78
C ARG A 373 -1.19 -3.00 2.01
N TYR A 374 0.02 -2.47 1.97
CA TYR A 374 1.20 -3.21 2.36
C TYR A 374 1.42 -3.06 3.88
N ASP A 375 1.41 -4.18 4.58
CA ASP A 375 1.78 -4.24 5.99
C ASP A 375 3.28 -4.57 6.10
N ALA A 376 4.08 -3.58 6.46
CA ALA A 376 5.53 -3.74 6.57
C ALA A 376 5.94 -4.70 7.71
N SER A 377 5.09 -4.90 8.72
CA SER A 377 5.38 -5.77 9.86
C SER A 377 5.30 -7.26 9.50
N THR A 378 4.44 -7.60 8.53
CA THR A 378 4.25 -8.96 8.03
C THR A 378 4.82 -9.19 6.63
N ALA A 379 5.26 -8.10 5.96
CA ALA A 379 5.65 -8.08 4.55
C ALA A 379 4.55 -8.63 3.60
N ARG A 380 3.26 -8.40 3.94
CA ARG A 380 2.10 -8.89 3.20
C ARG A 380 1.20 -7.77 2.71
N PHE A 381 0.44 -8.08 1.66
CA PHE A 381 -0.64 -7.22 1.20
C PHE A 381 -1.95 -7.68 1.84
N GLN A 382 -2.66 -6.72 2.42
CA GLN A 382 -3.92 -6.99 3.10
C GLN A 382 -4.98 -5.95 2.77
N VAL A 383 -6.23 -6.30 2.99
CA VAL A 383 -7.37 -5.39 3.04
C VAL A 383 -7.93 -5.38 4.44
N MET A 384 -8.38 -4.21 4.87
CA MET A 384 -9.12 -4.05 6.13
C MET A 384 -10.60 -4.06 5.83
N VAL A 385 -11.36 -4.92 6.51
CA VAL A 385 -12.81 -4.96 6.40
C VAL A 385 -13.41 -4.56 7.74
N SER A 386 -14.21 -3.51 7.75
CA SER A 386 -14.77 -2.92 8.95
C SER A 386 -16.28 -3.12 9.01
N PHE A 387 -16.79 -3.45 10.20
CA PHE A 387 -18.19 -3.69 10.50
C PHE A 387 -18.64 -2.88 11.71
N PRO A 388 -19.88 -2.35 11.72
CA PRO A 388 -20.48 -1.74 12.91
C PRO A 388 -20.82 -2.80 13.98
N VAL A 389 -20.67 -2.47 15.23
CA VAL A 389 -21.11 -3.31 16.34
C VAL A 389 -22.16 -2.55 17.15
N PRO A 390 -23.33 -3.14 17.43
CA PRO A 390 -23.84 -4.41 16.92
C PRO A 390 -24.26 -4.32 15.44
N LEU A 391 -24.23 -5.45 14.73
CA LEU A 391 -24.56 -5.52 13.29
C LEU A 391 -25.99 -5.07 13.00
N ASN A 392 -26.94 -5.46 13.82
CA ASN A 392 -28.38 -5.29 13.62
C ASN A 392 -29.02 -4.54 14.79
N LYS A 393 -28.80 -3.23 14.90
CA LYS A 393 -29.50 -2.40 15.90
C LYS A 393 -30.54 -1.50 15.22
N PRO A 394 -31.82 -1.50 15.67
CA PRO A 394 -32.75 -0.50 15.21
C PRO A 394 -32.25 0.89 15.62
N ASN A 395 -32.47 1.90 14.77
CA ASN A 395 -32.10 3.31 14.98
C ASN A 395 -30.62 3.68 14.82
N ASN A 396 -29.86 3.00 13.93
CA ASN A 396 -28.48 3.34 13.59
C ASN A 396 -27.50 3.48 14.79
N GLY A 397 -27.84 2.94 15.97
CA GLY A 397 -26.95 3.01 17.12
C GLY A 397 -25.66 2.24 16.91
N LEU A 398 -24.51 2.89 17.16
CA LEU A 398 -23.17 2.33 17.11
C LEU A 398 -22.59 2.23 18.52
N GLU A 399 -22.09 1.05 18.90
CA GLU A 399 -21.35 0.85 20.13
C GLU A 399 -19.83 0.79 19.88
N GLY A 400 -19.44 0.32 18.67
CA GLY A 400 -18.05 0.25 18.25
C GLY A 400 -17.88 -0.28 16.83
N VAL A 401 -16.64 -0.50 16.44
CA VAL A 401 -16.25 -0.99 15.11
C VAL A 401 -15.37 -2.23 15.25
N LEU A 402 -15.77 -3.31 14.57
CA LEU A 402 -14.91 -4.48 14.38
C LEU A 402 -14.15 -4.32 13.08
N VAL A 403 -12.85 -4.62 13.09
CA VAL A 403 -11.99 -4.60 11.91
C VAL A 403 -11.31 -5.94 11.74
N LEU A 404 -11.41 -6.52 10.55
CA LEU A 404 -10.69 -7.73 10.14
C LEU A 404 -9.63 -7.34 9.11
N GLY A 405 -8.38 -7.68 9.37
CA GLY A 405 -7.31 -7.66 8.36
C GLY A 405 -7.29 -8.99 7.60
N LEU A 406 -7.35 -8.95 6.27
CA LEU A 406 -7.34 -10.15 5.43
C LEU A 406 -6.16 -10.11 4.47
N ASP A 407 -5.35 -11.17 4.45
CA ASP A 407 -4.32 -11.39 3.44
C ASP A 407 -4.98 -11.55 2.08
N ILE A 408 -4.60 -10.70 1.12
CA ILE A 408 -5.32 -10.60 -0.16
C ILE A 408 -5.11 -11.84 -1.05
N GLU A 409 -3.94 -12.47 -0.97
CA GLU A 409 -3.64 -13.67 -1.75
C GLU A 409 -4.49 -14.85 -1.29
N HIS A 410 -4.59 -15.04 0.03
CA HIS A 410 -5.43 -16.09 0.61
C HIS A 410 -6.93 -15.80 0.50
N ALA A 411 -7.31 -14.53 0.52
CA ALA A 411 -8.71 -14.13 0.41
C ALA A 411 -9.31 -14.37 -1.00
N LEU A 412 -8.49 -14.18 -2.06
CA LEU A 412 -8.98 -14.19 -3.44
C LEU A 412 -8.51 -15.39 -4.26
N HIS A 413 -7.33 -15.96 -3.94
CA HIS A 413 -6.74 -17.00 -4.80
C HIS A 413 -6.55 -18.33 -4.11
N ASN A 414 -6.59 -18.35 -2.78
CA ASN A 414 -6.58 -19.56 -1.96
C ASN A 414 -7.69 -19.49 -0.91
N PRO A 415 -8.96 -19.31 -1.30
CA PRO A 415 -10.04 -19.23 -0.33
C PRO A 415 -10.08 -20.50 0.50
N PRO A 416 -10.39 -20.43 1.81
CA PRO A 416 -10.60 -21.60 2.62
C PRO A 416 -11.72 -22.44 2.00
N ALA A 417 -11.56 -23.78 2.01
CA ALA A 417 -12.63 -24.66 1.58
C ALA A 417 -13.90 -24.32 2.37
N PRO A 418 -15.08 -24.22 1.69
CA PRO A 418 -16.32 -23.94 2.40
C PRO A 418 -16.46 -24.99 3.51
N SER A 419 -16.65 -24.52 4.75
CA SER A 419 -16.94 -25.42 5.86
C SER A 419 -18.17 -26.23 5.47
N SER A 420 -18.00 -27.54 5.31
CA SER A 420 -19.14 -28.46 5.17
C SER A 420 -20.02 -28.25 6.40
N ALA A 421 -21.10 -27.51 6.22
CA ALA A 421 -22.16 -27.45 7.22
C ALA A 421 -22.74 -28.86 7.30
N GLU A 422 -22.37 -29.61 8.35
CA GLU A 422 -23.11 -30.75 8.83
C GLU A 422 -24.29 -30.33 9.70
#